data_133df62533a00faad1cec7ac88231b61
#
_entry.id   133df62533a00faad1cec7ac88231b61
#
_cell.length_a   1.000
_cell.length_b   1.000
_cell.length_c   1.000
_cell.angle_alpha   90.00
_cell.angle_beta   90.00
_cell.angle_gamma   90.00
#
_symmetry.space_group_name_H-M   'P 1'
#
loop_
_entity.id
_entity.type
_entity.pdbx_description
1 polymer ?
#
loop_
_entity_poly.entity_id
_entity_poly.type
_entity_poly.pdbx_seq_one_letter_code
_entity_poly.pdbx_strand_id
1 'polypeptide(L)'
;MSKDPRMMPPKAHYNGWRDADVVRWHLRNMSTLPALIVPRGREVFDLPTGTARDVENFTYDYQGQSVRLGDAMQADCLDGYIVIQNGTVLFERYYDNFSAHDHHIWFSMTKSLISTAFGIAQAEFSIDETKTPADYLPELAGSVFAEVSVRDVLNMVTALNYTEEYDEMTPGSVHFEYFRRLGFMGDFELLVIDPNVSNEPRGVRDMLPRFEQAKGGVTGAMFQYQSPNVDVIGWLVERVTGRALVDYLREKLWAPLATEHDGVFTVDVSFAPVATGGFNSTLRDAARFGLMALGDGALGGTQIAPQSWIEDTYKMSDADNKAGAASVNADPAHERFIDGFTGYRSFWWQFDQSQNERIAMGVHGQVIYVNKAKDLVICNFASPQQTANQLRPSFKQMLAGTRALAQSL
;
A
#
# COMPACT_ATOMS: atom_id res chain seq x y z
N MET A 1 -19.56 -4.37 -28.46
CA MET A 1 -18.20 -4.54 -27.88
C MET A 1 -18.15 -5.91 -27.29
N SER A 2 -17.03 -6.63 -27.40
CA SER A 2 -16.85 -7.94 -26.76
C SER A 2 -16.99 -7.76 -25.25
N LYS A 3 -17.74 -8.65 -24.62
CA LYS A 3 -17.85 -8.73 -23.14
C LYS A 3 -16.77 -9.65 -22.56
N ASP A 4 -15.75 -10.05 -23.35
CA ASP A 4 -14.65 -10.85 -22.84
C ASP A 4 -13.77 -9.99 -21.91
N PRO A 5 -13.70 -10.30 -20.60
CA PRO A 5 -12.96 -9.51 -19.62
C PRO A 5 -11.44 -9.55 -19.85
N ARG A 6 -10.96 -10.46 -20.70
CA ARG A 6 -9.54 -10.56 -21.07
C ARG A 6 -9.15 -9.60 -22.19
N MET A 7 -10.14 -9.06 -22.91
CA MET A 7 -9.87 -8.09 -23.96
C MET A 7 -9.65 -6.70 -23.36
N MET A 8 -8.53 -6.10 -23.72
CA MET A 8 -8.22 -4.73 -23.37
C MET A 8 -9.31 -3.79 -23.90
N PRO A 9 -9.99 -3.01 -23.04
CA PRO A 9 -10.95 -2.02 -23.50
C PRO A 9 -10.26 -0.96 -24.38
N PRO A 10 -10.93 -0.46 -25.44
CA PRO A 10 -10.33 0.53 -26.34
C PRO A 10 -9.85 1.82 -25.66
N LYS A 11 -10.37 2.12 -24.46
CA LYS A 11 -10.00 3.31 -23.65
C LYS A 11 -9.03 3.01 -22.52
N ALA A 12 -8.52 1.80 -22.38
CA ALA A 12 -7.71 1.38 -21.23
C ALA A 12 -6.32 2.02 -21.18
N HIS A 13 -5.87 2.66 -22.24
CA HIS A 13 -4.59 3.34 -22.25
C HIS A 13 -4.77 4.82 -21.93
N TYR A 14 -4.14 5.28 -20.90
CA TYR A 14 -3.75 6.65 -20.59
C TYR A 14 -4.81 7.58 -19.97
N ASN A 15 -5.99 7.83 -20.53
CA ASN A 15 -6.87 8.88 -20.03
C ASN A 15 -8.22 8.44 -19.44
N GLY A 16 -8.53 7.16 -19.45
CA GLY A 16 -9.84 6.63 -19.02
C GLY A 16 -9.73 5.47 -18.03
N TRP A 17 -8.60 5.26 -17.40
CA TRP A 17 -8.41 4.09 -16.54
C TRP A 17 -9.33 4.09 -15.30
N ARG A 18 -9.86 5.25 -14.91
CA ARG A 18 -10.85 5.40 -13.84
C ARG A 18 -12.31 5.32 -14.33
N ASP A 19 -12.53 5.23 -15.64
CA ASP A 19 -13.89 5.09 -16.15
C ASP A 19 -14.50 3.79 -15.63
N ALA A 20 -15.79 3.84 -15.24
CA ALA A 20 -16.50 2.69 -14.66
C ALA A 20 -16.41 1.42 -15.50
N ASP A 21 -16.36 1.59 -16.83
CA ASP A 21 -16.33 0.49 -17.80
C ASP A 21 -14.96 -0.22 -17.87
N VAL A 22 -13.88 0.41 -17.39
CA VAL A 22 -12.51 -0.08 -17.59
C VAL A 22 -11.71 -0.20 -16.30
N VAL A 23 -12.11 0.47 -15.21
CA VAL A 23 -11.34 0.50 -13.97
C VAL A 23 -10.98 -0.91 -13.48
N ARG A 24 -11.94 -1.83 -13.44
CA ARG A 24 -11.71 -3.20 -13.00
C ARG A 24 -10.68 -3.93 -13.87
N TRP A 25 -10.80 -3.80 -15.19
CA TRP A 25 -9.81 -4.38 -16.08
C TRP A 25 -8.43 -3.79 -15.83
N HIS A 26 -8.38 -2.47 -15.67
CA HIS A 26 -7.12 -1.75 -15.52
C HIS A 26 -6.38 -2.17 -14.25
N LEU A 27 -7.08 -2.21 -13.10
CA LEU A 27 -6.46 -2.57 -11.81
C LEU A 27 -5.94 -4.01 -11.77
N ARG A 28 -6.51 -4.90 -12.58
CA ARG A 28 -6.06 -6.28 -12.77
C ARG A 28 -4.95 -6.44 -13.83
N ASN A 29 -4.67 -5.40 -14.62
CA ASN A 29 -3.76 -5.46 -15.75
C ASN A 29 -2.73 -4.31 -15.77
N MET A 30 -2.40 -3.75 -14.61
CA MET A 30 -1.40 -2.66 -14.50
C MET A 30 -0.01 -3.08 -15.01
N SER A 31 0.28 -4.38 -15.07
CA SER A 31 1.49 -4.93 -15.68
C SER A 31 1.58 -4.72 -17.21
N THR A 32 0.50 -4.26 -17.85
CA THR A 32 0.52 -3.85 -19.27
C THR A 32 1.07 -2.44 -19.47
N LEU A 33 1.21 -1.66 -18.41
CA LEU A 33 1.97 -0.41 -18.39
C LEU A 33 3.47 -0.72 -18.29
N PRO A 34 4.36 0.27 -18.53
CA PRO A 34 5.78 0.09 -18.25
C PRO A 34 6.01 -0.38 -16.82
N ALA A 35 6.64 -1.55 -16.69
CA ALA A 35 6.80 -2.21 -15.40
C ALA A 35 8.08 -3.06 -15.36
N LEU A 36 8.54 -3.34 -14.15
CA LEU A 36 9.67 -4.23 -13.86
C LEU A 36 9.14 -5.51 -13.19
N ILE A 37 9.64 -6.66 -13.62
CA ILE A 37 9.31 -7.94 -13.01
C ILE A 37 10.17 -8.12 -11.75
N VAL A 38 9.54 -8.55 -10.65
CA VAL A 38 10.17 -9.00 -9.42
C VAL A 38 10.09 -10.54 -9.38
N PRO A 39 11.08 -11.26 -9.89
CA PRO A 39 11.01 -12.71 -10.00
C PRO A 39 10.83 -13.39 -8.64
N ARG A 40 9.95 -14.39 -8.58
CA ARG A 40 9.79 -15.25 -7.42
C ARG A 40 11.01 -16.14 -7.16
N GLY A 41 11.05 -16.76 -5.99
CA GLY A 41 11.99 -17.83 -5.66
C GLY A 41 11.64 -19.16 -6.37
N ARG A 42 12.46 -20.18 -6.10
CA ARG A 42 12.20 -21.54 -6.61
C ARG A 42 11.15 -22.26 -5.80
N GLU A 43 11.21 -22.08 -4.50
CA GLU A 43 10.28 -22.71 -3.54
C GLU A 43 8.96 -21.95 -3.51
N VAL A 44 7.89 -22.66 -3.15
CA VAL A 44 6.58 -22.10 -2.90
C VAL A 44 6.15 -22.49 -1.50
N PHE A 45 5.81 -21.50 -0.67
CA PHE A 45 5.22 -21.76 0.64
C PHE A 45 3.75 -22.15 0.45
N ASP A 46 3.43 -23.38 0.85
CA ASP A 46 2.07 -23.89 0.76
C ASP A 46 1.12 -23.13 1.68
N LEU A 47 -0.10 -22.91 1.19
CA LEU A 47 -1.21 -22.37 1.98
C LEU A 47 -2.24 -23.50 2.17
N PRO A 48 -2.10 -24.31 3.22
CA PRO A 48 -2.97 -25.47 3.43
C PRO A 48 -4.41 -25.01 3.70
N THR A 49 -5.37 -25.78 3.18
CA THR A 49 -6.78 -25.51 3.40
C THR A 49 -7.20 -26.08 4.76
N GLY A 50 -7.80 -25.25 5.59
CA GLY A 50 -8.40 -25.65 6.87
C GLY A 50 -9.90 -25.99 6.73
N THR A 51 -10.58 -26.03 7.87
CA THR A 51 -12.04 -26.20 7.89
C THR A 51 -12.70 -24.95 7.32
N ALA A 52 -13.44 -25.11 6.23
CA ALA A 52 -14.11 -24.01 5.55
C ALA A 52 -15.06 -23.23 6.48
N ARG A 53 -15.02 -21.93 6.39
CA ARG A 53 -15.95 -21.01 7.08
C ARG A 53 -16.89 -20.38 6.07
N ASP A 54 -18.13 -20.22 6.48
CA ASP A 54 -19.14 -19.50 5.71
C ASP A 54 -19.02 -18.00 5.95
N VAL A 55 -18.04 -17.39 5.29
CA VAL A 55 -17.71 -15.98 5.47
C VAL A 55 -18.72 -15.06 4.80
N GLU A 56 -19.25 -15.44 3.65
CA GLU A 56 -20.22 -14.62 2.92
C GLU A 56 -21.56 -14.45 3.65
N ASN A 57 -21.98 -15.48 4.41
CA ASN A 57 -23.21 -15.41 5.22
C ASN A 57 -22.95 -14.92 6.66
N PHE A 58 -21.71 -14.58 7.03
CA PHE A 58 -21.43 -13.96 8.32
C PHE A 58 -22.17 -12.63 8.43
N THR A 59 -22.90 -12.42 9.54
CA THR A 59 -23.63 -11.20 9.81
C THR A 59 -23.02 -10.44 10.98
N TYR A 60 -23.01 -9.13 10.88
CA TYR A 60 -22.49 -8.22 11.89
C TYR A 60 -23.36 -6.97 12.01
N ASP A 61 -23.29 -6.29 13.13
CA ASP A 61 -23.91 -4.97 13.30
C ASP A 61 -23.05 -3.87 12.67
N TYR A 62 -23.66 -3.05 11.83
CA TYR A 62 -23.05 -1.84 11.33
C TYR A 62 -24.02 -0.69 11.46
N GLN A 63 -23.73 0.26 12.35
CA GLN A 63 -24.59 1.43 12.62
C GLN A 63 -26.02 1.06 13.00
N GLY A 64 -26.22 0.00 13.79
CA GLY A 64 -27.50 -0.49 14.23
C GLY A 64 -28.28 -1.31 13.20
N GLN A 65 -27.63 -1.69 12.10
CA GLN A 65 -28.20 -2.57 11.08
C GLN A 65 -27.45 -3.87 11.00
N SER A 66 -28.18 -4.99 10.88
CA SER A 66 -27.57 -6.30 10.60
C SER A 66 -27.18 -6.38 9.12
N VAL A 67 -25.90 -6.52 8.87
CA VAL A 67 -25.31 -6.58 7.50
C VAL A 67 -24.70 -7.95 7.29
N ARG A 68 -24.92 -8.55 6.12
CA ARG A 68 -24.23 -9.75 5.67
C ARG A 68 -22.92 -9.36 4.98
N LEU A 69 -21.82 -10.01 5.36
CA LEU A 69 -20.49 -9.65 4.85
C LEU A 69 -20.39 -9.83 3.31
N GLY A 70 -21.02 -10.86 2.75
CA GLY A 70 -21.06 -11.04 1.30
C GLY A 70 -21.75 -9.89 0.55
N ASP A 71 -22.78 -9.26 1.16
CA ASP A 71 -23.43 -8.10 0.55
C ASP A 71 -22.50 -6.88 0.59
N ALA A 72 -21.77 -6.68 1.68
CA ALA A 72 -20.76 -5.63 1.79
C ALA A 72 -19.61 -5.82 0.80
N MET A 73 -19.13 -7.06 0.61
CA MET A 73 -18.13 -7.41 -0.39
C MET A 73 -18.59 -7.06 -1.81
N GLN A 74 -19.83 -7.41 -2.15
CA GLN A 74 -20.42 -7.10 -3.46
C GLN A 74 -20.55 -5.58 -3.66
N ALA A 75 -21.03 -4.87 -2.64
CA ALA A 75 -21.21 -3.41 -2.69
C ALA A 75 -19.88 -2.66 -2.89
N ASP A 76 -18.76 -3.20 -2.36
CA ASP A 76 -17.42 -2.62 -2.53
C ASP A 76 -16.67 -3.20 -3.74
N CYS A 77 -17.34 -3.94 -4.62
CA CYS A 77 -16.79 -4.49 -5.87
C CYS A 77 -15.53 -5.33 -5.65
N LEU A 78 -15.54 -6.26 -4.68
CA LEU A 78 -14.40 -7.13 -4.45
C LEU A 78 -14.09 -8.00 -5.68
N ASP A 79 -12.79 -8.20 -5.90
CA ASP A 79 -12.22 -9.09 -6.91
C ASP A 79 -11.78 -10.42 -6.29
N GLY A 80 -11.27 -10.37 -5.07
CA GLY A 80 -10.88 -11.55 -4.32
C GLY A 80 -10.83 -11.30 -2.82
N TYR A 81 -11.05 -12.36 -2.04
CA TYR A 81 -11.02 -12.33 -0.57
C TYR A 81 -10.45 -13.65 -0.04
N ILE A 82 -9.50 -13.57 0.87
CA ILE A 82 -8.89 -14.74 1.51
C ILE A 82 -8.79 -14.52 3.02
N VAL A 83 -9.12 -15.57 3.80
CA VAL A 83 -9.00 -15.60 5.26
C VAL A 83 -8.08 -16.73 5.65
N ILE A 84 -7.01 -16.42 6.37
CA ILE A 84 -6.03 -17.39 6.86
C ILE A 84 -5.91 -17.24 8.37
N GLN A 85 -6.18 -18.31 9.12
CA GLN A 85 -6.03 -18.35 10.56
C GLN A 85 -5.23 -19.60 10.98
N ASN A 86 -4.34 -19.44 11.95
CA ASN A 86 -3.45 -20.51 12.42
C ASN A 86 -2.73 -21.20 11.24
N GLY A 87 -2.26 -20.41 10.26
CA GLY A 87 -1.55 -20.88 9.09
C GLY A 87 -2.38 -21.65 8.05
N THR A 88 -3.73 -21.71 8.19
CA THR A 88 -4.61 -22.44 7.26
C THR A 88 -5.65 -21.54 6.62
N VAL A 89 -5.94 -21.76 5.33
CA VAL A 89 -6.97 -21.04 4.59
C VAL A 89 -8.35 -21.52 5.02
N LEU A 90 -9.14 -20.64 5.63
CA LEU A 90 -10.52 -20.91 6.04
C LEU A 90 -11.54 -20.50 4.98
N PHE A 91 -11.19 -19.52 4.16
CA PHE A 91 -12.03 -19.01 3.08
C PHE A 91 -11.16 -18.42 1.99
N GLU A 92 -11.49 -18.68 0.72
CA GLU A 92 -10.87 -18.09 -0.45
C GLU A 92 -11.92 -18.00 -1.57
N ARG A 93 -12.12 -16.81 -2.11
CA ARG A 93 -13.11 -16.54 -3.14
C ARG A 93 -12.61 -15.50 -4.13
N TYR A 94 -12.94 -15.72 -5.40
CA TYR A 94 -12.65 -14.82 -6.51
C TYR A 94 -13.97 -14.47 -7.22
N TYR A 95 -14.10 -13.22 -7.64
CA TYR A 95 -15.33 -12.69 -8.22
C TYR A 95 -15.08 -12.19 -9.64
N ASP A 96 -16.14 -12.15 -10.46
CA ASP A 96 -16.15 -11.55 -11.80
C ASP A 96 -14.96 -11.96 -12.69
N ASN A 97 -14.74 -13.27 -12.82
CA ASN A 97 -13.65 -13.89 -13.60
C ASN A 97 -12.22 -13.51 -13.15
N PHE A 98 -12.04 -12.97 -11.97
CA PHE A 98 -10.75 -12.91 -11.33
C PHE A 98 -10.37 -14.30 -10.81
N SER A 99 -9.09 -14.64 -10.80
CA SER A 99 -8.62 -15.97 -10.41
C SER A 99 -7.39 -15.92 -9.51
N ALA A 100 -7.01 -17.07 -8.94
CA ALA A 100 -5.81 -17.19 -8.10
C ALA A 100 -4.50 -16.83 -8.82
N HIS A 101 -4.50 -16.84 -10.16
CA HIS A 101 -3.32 -16.56 -10.98
C HIS A 101 -3.25 -15.13 -11.49
N ASP A 102 -4.33 -14.35 -11.30
CA ASP A 102 -4.38 -12.99 -11.80
C ASP A 102 -3.69 -12.01 -10.83
N HIS A 103 -2.92 -11.10 -11.40
CA HIS A 103 -2.33 -10.02 -10.63
C HIS A 103 -3.36 -8.91 -10.38
N HIS A 104 -3.14 -8.20 -9.30
CA HIS A 104 -3.86 -6.97 -8.98
C HIS A 104 -2.88 -5.94 -8.43
N ILE A 105 -3.11 -4.66 -8.74
CA ILE A 105 -2.30 -3.60 -8.15
C ILE A 105 -2.60 -3.45 -6.66
N TRP A 106 -1.54 -3.25 -5.88
CA TRP A 106 -1.61 -3.04 -4.44
C TRP A 106 -1.92 -1.59 -4.07
N PHE A 107 -1.61 -0.67 -4.97
CA PHE A 107 -1.56 0.74 -4.60
C PHE A 107 -0.80 0.93 -3.29
N SER A 108 -1.36 1.68 -2.35
CA SER A 108 -0.66 2.04 -1.11
C SER A 108 -0.34 0.88 -0.16
N MET A 109 -0.86 -0.34 -0.36
CA MET A 109 -0.32 -1.50 0.35
C MET A 109 1.19 -1.69 0.07
N THR A 110 1.67 -1.23 -1.10
CA THR A 110 3.08 -1.20 -1.47
C THR A 110 3.95 -0.50 -0.42
N LYS A 111 3.42 0.50 0.28
CA LYS A 111 4.14 1.23 1.32
C LYS A 111 4.64 0.32 2.43
N SER A 112 3.82 -0.66 2.84
CA SER A 112 4.22 -1.65 3.85
C SER A 112 5.29 -2.61 3.33
N LEU A 113 5.29 -2.92 2.02
CA LEU A 113 6.37 -3.67 1.37
C LEU A 113 7.68 -2.89 1.41
N ILE A 114 7.65 -1.59 1.09
CA ILE A 114 8.82 -0.69 1.13
C ILE A 114 9.32 -0.52 2.57
N SER A 115 8.42 -0.39 3.54
CA SER A 115 8.77 -0.39 4.97
C SER A 115 9.57 -1.64 5.37
N THR A 116 9.10 -2.81 4.92
CA THR A 116 9.78 -4.07 5.20
C THR A 116 11.17 -4.12 4.55
N ALA A 117 11.27 -3.69 3.28
CA ALA A 117 12.58 -3.59 2.60
C ALA A 117 13.53 -2.62 3.32
N PHE A 118 13.02 -1.50 3.81
CA PHE A 118 13.79 -0.55 4.61
C PHE A 118 14.30 -1.21 5.91
N GLY A 119 13.44 -1.93 6.64
CA GLY A 119 13.84 -2.62 7.88
C GLY A 119 14.92 -3.67 7.66
N ILE A 120 14.89 -4.39 6.53
CA ILE A 120 15.97 -5.31 6.15
C ILE A 120 17.25 -4.53 5.87
N ALA A 121 17.18 -3.46 5.08
CA ALA A 121 18.33 -2.61 4.77
C ALA A 121 18.89 -1.92 6.03
N GLN A 122 18.03 -1.48 6.94
CA GLN A 122 18.45 -0.90 8.21
C GLN A 122 19.31 -1.85 9.02
N ALA A 123 18.91 -3.11 9.13
CA ALA A 123 19.66 -4.13 9.86
C ALA A 123 21.00 -4.49 9.16
N GLU A 124 21.01 -4.58 7.82
CA GLU A 124 22.21 -4.93 7.05
C GLU A 124 23.24 -3.78 6.98
N PHE A 125 22.77 -2.54 6.89
CA PHE A 125 23.63 -1.37 6.62
C PHE A 125 23.68 -0.36 7.77
N SER A 126 23.05 -0.68 8.91
CA SER A 126 23.02 0.18 10.11
C SER A 126 22.50 1.58 9.82
N ILE A 127 21.36 1.68 9.11
CA ILE A 127 20.70 2.96 8.83
C ILE A 127 20.23 3.57 10.15
N ASP A 128 20.70 4.77 10.45
CA ASP A 128 20.27 5.56 11.62
C ASP A 128 19.03 6.38 11.25
N GLU A 129 17.88 5.97 11.73
CA GLU A 129 16.61 6.62 11.44
C GLU A 129 16.39 7.95 12.17
N THR A 130 17.29 8.33 13.08
CA THR A 130 17.29 9.66 13.71
C THR A 130 17.93 10.72 12.82
N LYS A 131 18.70 10.31 11.81
CA LYS A 131 19.26 11.18 10.79
C LYS A 131 18.21 11.62 9.78
N THR A 132 18.55 12.65 9.03
CA THR A 132 17.67 13.14 7.97
C THR A 132 17.82 12.29 6.69
N PRO A 133 16.79 12.20 5.83
CA PRO A 133 16.96 11.63 4.50
C PRO A 133 18.08 12.28 3.69
N ALA A 134 18.32 13.59 3.84
CA ALA A 134 19.40 14.30 3.16
C ALA A 134 20.81 13.85 3.57
N ASP A 135 20.99 13.26 4.77
CA ASP A 135 22.25 12.65 5.17
C ASP A 135 22.60 11.43 4.30
N TYR A 136 21.62 10.77 3.72
CA TYR A 136 21.76 9.63 2.83
C TYR A 136 21.59 9.99 1.36
N LEU A 137 20.78 11.00 1.08
CA LEU A 137 20.41 11.51 -0.25
C LEU A 137 20.74 13.00 -0.33
N PRO A 138 22.00 13.39 -0.62
CA PRO A 138 22.41 14.80 -0.67
C PRO A 138 21.61 15.66 -1.65
N GLU A 139 20.95 15.03 -2.64
CA GLU A 139 20.05 15.68 -3.58
C GLU A 139 18.82 16.32 -2.89
N LEU A 140 18.49 15.88 -1.68
CA LEU A 140 17.40 16.42 -0.87
C LEU A 140 17.84 17.61 0.02
N ALA A 141 19.11 18.03 -0.07
CA ALA A 141 19.58 19.21 0.64
C ALA A 141 18.79 20.45 0.22
N GLY A 142 18.28 21.21 1.20
CA GLY A 142 17.45 22.39 0.94
C GLY A 142 15.95 22.12 0.81
N SER A 143 15.52 20.85 0.88
CA SER A 143 14.11 20.46 1.01
C SER A 143 13.75 20.19 2.47
N VAL A 144 12.45 19.97 2.74
CA VAL A 144 11.96 19.54 4.06
C VAL A 144 12.64 18.25 4.54
N PHE A 145 13.08 17.39 3.64
CA PHE A 145 13.76 16.14 3.95
C PHE A 145 15.19 16.31 4.49
N ALA A 146 15.70 17.54 4.53
CA ALA A 146 16.93 17.89 5.25
C ALA A 146 16.67 18.31 6.72
N GLU A 147 15.40 18.46 7.12
CA GLU A 147 14.99 18.98 8.43
C GLU A 147 14.23 17.96 9.28
N VAL A 148 13.71 16.90 8.65
CA VAL A 148 12.94 15.81 9.30
C VAL A 148 13.79 14.57 9.42
N SER A 149 13.52 13.73 10.41
CA SER A 149 14.21 12.43 10.54
C SER A 149 13.63 11.37 9.58
N VAL A 150 14.41 10.35 9.27
CA VAL A 150 13.93 9.16 8.53
C VAL A 150 12.72 8.53 9.25
N ARG A 151 12.71 8.55 10.60
CA ARG A 151 11.57 8.06 11.40
C ARG A 151 10.31 8.90 11.18
N ASP A 152 10.43 10.23 11.10
CA ASP A 152 9.29 11.11 10.81
C ASP A 152 8.70 10.81 9.42
N VAL A 153 9.57 10.53 8.45
CA VAL A 153 9.16 10.11 7.09
C VAL A 153 8.40 8.79 7.12
N LEU A 154 8.92 7.77 7.83
CA LEU A 154 8.27 6.46 7.98
C LEU A 154 6.91 6.53 8.69
N ASN A 155 6.76 7.46 9.63
CA ASN A 155 5.52 7.64 10.39
C ASN A 155 4.58 8.69 9.76
N MET A 156 4.96 9.29 8.62
CA MET A 156 4.18 10.32 7.91
C MET A 156 3.77 11.49 8.82
N VAL A 157 4.74 12.02 9.57
CA VAL A 157 4.56 13.21 10.44
C VAL A 157 5.44 14.39 9.98
N THR A 158 5.78 14.44 8.71
CA THR A 158 6.72 15.39 8.10
C THR A 158 6.12 16.77 7.85
N ALA A 159 4.80 16.90 7.84
CA ALA A 159 4.07 18.13 7.54
C ALA A 159 4.49 18.78 6.19
N LEU A 160 4.54 17.97 5.11
CA LEU A 160 4.86 18.47 3.76
C LEU A 160 3.79 19.45 3.28
N ASN A 161 4.19 20.41 2.47
CA ASN A 161 3.27 21.23 1.66
C ASN A 161 2.66 20.38 0.53
N TYR A 162 1.87 19.40 0.92
CA TYR A 162 1.25 18.40 0.03
C TYR A 162 -0.02 17.85 0.67
N THR A 163 -1.11 17.87 -0.07
CA THR A 163 -2.39 17.25 0.33
C THR A 163 -2.73 16.13 -0.64
N GLU A 164 -3.10 14.98 -0.13
CA GLU A 164 -3.45 13.81 -0.94
C GLU A 164 -4.95 13.81 -1.26
N GLU A 165 -5.29 14.20 -2.49
CA GLU A 165 -6.67 14.34 -2.96
C GLU A 165 -6.87 13.49 -4.23
N TYR A 166 -7.52 12.33 -4.10
CA TYR A 166 -7.61 11.37 -5.20
C TYR A 166 -8.73 11.63 -6.20
N ASP A 167 -9.83 12.21 -5.76
CA ASP A 167 -11.02 12.37 -6.58
C ASP A 167 -11.07 13.72 -7.32
N GLU A 168 -10.36 14.74 -6.80
CA GLU A 168 -10.24 16.06 -7.41
C GLU A 168 -8.77 16.35 -7.80
N MET A 169 -8.39 15.88 -8.97
CA MET A 169 -7.07 16.18 -9.54
C MET A 169 -7.04 17.58 -10.17
N THR A 170 -6.79 18.59 -9.37
CA THR A 170 -6.71 19.98 -9.85
C THR A 170 -5.42 20.20 -10.64
N PRO A 171 -5.49 20.49 -11.97
CA PRO A 171 -4.31 20.78 -12.77
C PRO A 171 -3.46 21.89 -12.18
N GLY A 172 -2.15 21.67 -12.11
CA GLY A 172 -1.19 22.62 -11.53
C GLY A 172 -1.03 22.54 -10.01
N SER A 173 -1.82 21.70 -9.31
CA SER A 173 -1.55 21.40 -7.90
C SER A 173 -0.30 20.53 -7.75
N VAL A 174 0.35 20.60 -6.57
CA VAL A 174 1.51 19.75 -6.26
C VAL A 174 1.13 18.27 -6.35
N HIS A 175 -0.09 17.91 -5.90
CA HIS A 175 -0.61 16.55 -5.99
C HIS A 175 -0.79 16.09 -7.44
N PHE A 176 -1.37 16.93 -8.30
CA PHE A 176 -1.52 16.64 -9.72
C PHE A 176 -0.17 16.39 -10.40
N GLU A 177 0.81 17.26 -10.18
CA GLU A 177 2.15 17.11 -10.76
C GLU A 177 2.87 15.86 -10.22
N TYR A 178 2.69 15.53 -8.96
CA TYR A 178 3.24 14.31 -8.39
C TYR A 178 2.64 13.06 -9.05
N PHE A 179 1.30 12.97 -9.14
CA PHE A 179 0.62 11.82 -9.77
C PHE A 179 0.95 11.69 -11.27
N ARG A 180 1.09 12.81 -11.94
CA ARG A 180 1.51 12.86 -13.33
C ARG A 180 2.89 12.22 -13.51
N ARG A 181 3.83 12.53 -12.62
CA ARG A 181 5.19 11.95 -12.64
C ARG A 181 5.22 10.47 -12.27
N LEU A 182 4.28 10.01 -11.44
CA LEU A 182 4.10 8.57 -11.17
C LEU A 182 3.67 7.76 -12.42
N GLY A 183 3.24 8.42 -13.50
CA GLY A 183 2.75 7.74 -14.70
C GLY A 183 1.29 7.31 -14.63
N PHE A 184 0.57 7.62 -13.53
CA PHE A 184 -0.84 7.24 -13.37
C PHE A 184 -1.83 8.15 -14.10
N MET A 185 -1.36 9.23 -14.70
CA MET A 185 -2.20 10.22 -15.40
C MET A 185 -2.18 10.09 -16.93
N GLY A 186 -1.50 9.08 -17.47
CA GLY A 186 -1.47 8.81 -18.89
C GLY A 186 -0.50 9.66 -19.72
N ASP A 187 0.33 10.44 -19.09
CA ASP A 187 1.29 11.33 -19.77
C ASP A 187 2.57 10.63 -20.23
N PHE A 188 2.63 9.30 -20.17
CA PHE A 188 3.79 8.54 -20.65
C PHE A 188 4.17 8.85 -22.09
N GLU A 189 3.18 9.03 -22.98
CA GLU A 189 3.45 9.38 -24.37
C GLU A 189 4.16 10.72 -24.50
N LEU A 190 3.76 11.72 -23.73
CA LEU A 190 4.34 13.05 -23.78
C LEU A 190 5.75 13.11 -23.19
N LEU A 191 6.05 12.26 -22.20
CA LEU A 191 7.32 12.29 -21.44
C LEU A 191 8.37 11.32 -21.99
N VAL A 192 7.95 10.22 -22.64
CA VAL A 192 8.84 9.20 -23.20
C VAL A 192 9.15 9.45 -24.67
N ILE A 193 8.19 9.94 -25.46
CA ILE A 193 8.30 10.01 -26.92
C ILE A 193 8.99 11.29 -27.38
N ASP A 194 8.87 12.40 -26.66
CA ASP A 194 9.57 13.63 -27.01
C ASP A 194 10.58 14.06 -25.94
N PRO A 195 11.85 13.62 -26.05
CA PRO A 195 12.90 14.06 -25.13
C PRO A 195 13.18 15.56 -25.21
N ASN A 196 12.60 16.29 -26.19
CA ASN A 196 12.78 17.74 -26.35
C ASN A 196 11.63 18.55 -25.75
N VAL A 197 10.54 17.91 -25.30
CA VAL A 197 9.35 18.61 -24.76
C VAL A 197 9.63 19.25 -23.42
N SER A 198 10.67 18.88 -22.69
CA SER A 198 11.01 19.65 -21.49
C SER A 198 12.48 19.53 -21.09
N ASN A 199 13.07 20.67 -20.78
CA ASN A 199 14.20 20.77 -19.85
C ASN A 199 13.75 20.59 -18.39
N GLU A 200 12.50 20.18 -18.16
CA GLU A 200 11.95 19.92 -16.84
C GLU A 200 12.43 18.57 -16.31
N PRO A 201 12.74 18.50 -15.02
CA PRO A 201 13.09 17.24 -14.38
C PRO A 201 11.98 16.21 -14.58
N ARG A 202 12.36 14.98 -14.93
CA ARG A 202 11.46 13.86 -15.19
C ARG A 202 11.40 12.94 -13.97
N GLY A 203 10.23 12.33 -13.71
CA GLY A 203 10.04 11.37 -12.63
C GLY A 203 9.84 11.99 -11.25
N VAL A 204 9.54 11.13 -10.31
CA VAL A 204 9.21 11.52 -8.93
C VAL A 204 10.45 12.02 -8.19
N ARG A 205 11.60 11.40 -8.40
CA ARG A 205 12.85 11.78 -7.69
C ARG A 205 13.29 13.21 -7.95
N ASP A 206 13.03 13.72 -9.14
CA ASP A 206 13.34 15.12 -9.48
C ASP A 206 12.38 16.13 -8.82
N MET A 207 11.25 15.65 -8.34
CA MET A 207 10.27 16.46 -7.62
C MET A 207 10.54 16.49 -6.10
N LEU A 208 11.05 15.39 -5.53
CA LEU A 208 11.28 15.28 -4.08
C LEU A 208 12.08 16.43 -3.47
N PRO A 209 13.14 16.97 -4.11
CA PRO A 209 13.88 18.13 -3.60
C PRO A 209 13.08 19.42 -3.53
N ARG A 210 11.89 19.49 -4.14
CA ARG A 210 11.04 20.68 -4.20
C ARG A 210 9.98 20.72 -3.10
N PHE A 211 9.86 19.65 -2.29
CA PHE A 211 8.91 19.65 -1.19
C PHE A 211 9.41 20.54 -0.05
N GLU A 212 8.53 21.39 0.40
CA GLU A 212 8.73 22.31 1.52
C GLU A 212 7.84 21.90 2.69
N GLN A 213 8.10 22.43 3.85
CA GLN A 213 7.19 22.28 4.98
C GLN A 213 5.93 23.13 4.75
N ALA A 214 4.77 22.59 5.09
CA ALA A 214 3.51 23.33 5.05
C ALA A 214 3.59 24.57 5.95
N LYS A 215 3.00 25.68 5.52
CA LYS A 215 2.98 26.93 6.30
C LYS A 215 2.29 26.69 7.66
N GLY A 216 3.05 26.85 8.73
CA GLY A 216 2.59 26.57 10.10
C GLY A 216 2.57 25.08 10.45
N GLY A 217 3.05 24.22 9.57
CA GLY A 217 3.24 22.79 9.85
C GLY A 217 4.33 22.57 10.90
N VAL A 218 4.15 21.58 11.75
CA VAL A 218 5.11 21.18 12.78
C VAL A 218 5.35 19.68 12.65
N THR A 219 6.59 19.31 12.35
CA THR A 219 7.01 17.90 12.27
C THR A 219 6.71 17.19 13.60
N GLY A 220 6.20 15.97 13.52
CA GLY A 220 5.84 15.15 14.68
C GLY A 220 4.50 15.52 15.34
N ALA A 221 3.89 16.65 15.00
CA ALA A 221 2.68 17.12 15.68
C ALA A 221 1.41 16.36 15.28
N MET A 222 1.31 15.94 14.03
CA MET A 222 0.12 15.33 13.46
C MET A 222 0.50 14.35 12.35
N PHE A 223 -0.16 13.21 12.32
CA PHE A 223 -0.09 12.30 11.18
C PHE A 223 -0.78 12.94 9.97
N GLN A 224 -0.10 12.95 8.85
CA GLN A 224 -0.64 13.38 7.56
C GLN A 224 -0.23 12.39 6.49
N TYR A 225 -1.22 11.73 5.88
CA TYR A 225 -0.93 10.74 4.85
C TYR A 225 -0.37 11.43 3.61
N GLN A 226 0.92 11.22 3.34
CA GLN A 226 1.67 11.94 2.31
C GLN A 226 2.59 10.98 1.55
N SER A 227 2.12 10.53 0.38
CA SER A 227 2.78 9.52 -0.45
C SER A 227 4.24 9.81 -0.83
N PRO A 228 4.69 11.06 -1.07
CA PRO A 228 6.10 11.35 -1.37
C PRO A 228 7.11 10.84 -0.33
N ASN A 229 6.69 10.71 0.92
CA ASN A 229 7.53 10.12 1.99
C ASN A 229 8.02 8.70 1.64
N VAL A 230 7.20 7.93 0.95
CA VAL A 230 7.54 6.54 0.62
C VAL A 230 8.57 6.46 -0.51
N ASP A 231 8.47 7.36 -1.49
CA ASP A 231 9.44 7.40 -2.58
C ASP A 231 10.82 7.83 -2.08
N VAL A 232 10.88 8.69 -1.05
CA VAL A 232 12.13 9.01 -0.35
C VAL A 232 12.72 7.76 0.30
N ILE A 233 11.93 6.96 1.01
CA ILE A 233 12.41 5.72 1.64
C ILE A 233 12.85 4.69 0.59
N GLY A 234 12.08 4.52 -0.50
CA GLY A 234 12.47 3.64 -1.60
C GLY A 234 13.81 4.04 -2.22
N TRP A 235 14.01 5.34 -2.46
CA TRP A 235 15.27 5.87 -2.99
C TRP A 235 16.42 5.72 -2.00
N LEU A 236 16.17 5.93 -0.69
CA LEU A 236 17.16 5.74 0.37
C LEU A 236 17.62 4.28 0.43
N VAL A 237 16.71 3.31 0.32
CA VAL A 237 17.07 1.88 0.24
C VAL A 237 18.01 1.62 -0.93
N GLU A 238 17.71 2.11 -2.13
CA GLU A 238 18.62 1.96 -3.28
C GLU A 238 20.00 2.57 -3.03
N ARG A 239 20.04 3.79 -2.46
CA ARG A 239 21.28 4.50 -2.20
C ARG A 239 22.18 3.76 -1.24
N VAL A 240 21.62 3.30 -0.11
CA VAL A 240 22.40 2.67 0.95
C VAL A 240 22.84 1.26 0.54
N THR A 241 21.98 0.52 -0.15
CA THR A 241 22.30 -0.84 -0.60
C THR A 241 23.18 -0.86 -1.85
N GLY A 242 23.24 0.24 -2.61
CA GLY A 242 23.92 0.32 -3.91
C GLY A 242 23.27 -0.55 -4.99
N ARG A 243 21.99 -0.93 -4.82
CA ARG A 243 21.24 -1.84 -5.70
C ARG A 243 19.92 -1.21 -6.13
N ALA A 244 19.45 -1.58 -7.31
CA ALA A 244 18.10 -1.21 -7.72
C ALA A 244 17.07 -1.78 -6.74
N LEU A 245 16.03 -1.00 -6.40
CA LEU A 245 15.00 -1.37 -5.43
C LEU A 245 14.35 -2.72 -5.76
N VAL A 246 14.05 -2.95 -7.04
CA VAL A 246 13.42 -4.19 -7.52
C VAL A 246 14.34 -5.40 -7.30
N ASP A 247 15.64 -5.27 -7.55
CA ASP A 247 16.60 -6.36 -7.33
C ASP A 247 16.79 -6.65 -5.83
N TYR A 248 16.80 -5.60 -5.01
CA TYR A 248 16.87 -5.75 -3.57
C TYR A 248 15.61 -6.42 -3.00
N LEU A 249 14.42 -5.95 -3.40
CA LEU A 249 13.14 -6.56 -3.04
C LEU A 249 13.06 -8.03 -3.46
N ARG A 250 13.49 -8.36 -4.69
CA ARG A 250 13.52 -9.74 -5.16
C ARG A 250 14.35 -10.62 -4.24
N GLU A 251 15.60 -10.24 -3.97
CA GLU A 251 16.54 -11.09 -3.23
C GLU A 251 16.20 -11.19 -1.75
N LYS A 252 15.81 -10.07 -1.15
CA LYS A 252 15.68 -10.01 0.31
C LYS A 252 14.26 -10.29 0.80
N LEU A 253 13.25 -10.13 -0.05
CA LEU A 253 11.88 -10.24 0.39
C LEU A 253 11.04 -11.18 -0.51
N TRP A 254 10.90 -10.89 -1.81
CA TRP A 254 9.93 -11.60 -2.64
C TRP A 254 10.29 -13.07 -2.90
N ALA A 255 11.55 -13.36 -3.21
CA ALA A 255 11.99 -14.75 -3.39
C ALA A 255 12.01 -15.54 -2.06
N PRO A 256 12.48 -14.97 -0.91
CA PRO A 256 12.36 -15.66 0.39
C PRO A 256 10.93 -15.85 0.89
N LEU A 257 9.96 -15.02 0.48
CA LEU A 257 8.53 -15.24 0.76
C LEU A 257 7.97 -16.51 0.13
N ALA A 258 8.74 -17.15 -0.76
CA ALA A 258 8.35 -18.36 -1.45
C ALA A 258 6.97 -18.24 -2.13
N THR A 259 6.81 -17.17 -2.91
CA THR A 259 5.58 -16.80 -3.62
C THR A 259 5.29 -17.75 -4.77
N GLU A 260 4.03 -17.88 -5.17
CA GLU A 260 3.61 -18.69 -6.31
C GLU A 260 3.93 -18.03 -7.65
N HIS A 261 3.88 -16.67 -7.68
CA HIS A 261 4.03 -15.90 -8.91
C HIS A 261 5.08 -14.80 -8.76
N ASP A 262 5.60 -14.35 -9.88
CA ASP A 262 6.43 -13.15 -9.91
C ASP A 262 5.62 -11.95 -9.45
N GLY A 263 6.23 -11.01 -8.76
CA GLY A 263 5.67 -9.68 -8.54
C GLY A 263 5.91 -8.78 -9.75
N VAL A 264 5.14 -7.72 -9.87
CA VAL A 264 5.33 -6.71 -10.93
C VAL A 264 5.32 -5.33 -10.29
N PHE A 265 6.30 -4.49 -10.66
CA PHE A 265 6.43 -3.14 -10.14
C PHE A 265 6.25 -2.13 -11.28
N THR A 266 5.19 -1.33 -11.27
CA THR A 266 5.03 -0.23 -12.23
C THR A 266 6.12 0.82 -12.01
N VAL A 267 6.51 1.50 -13.07
CA VAL A 267 7.55 2.52 -13.04
C VAL A 267 6.98 3.91 -13.31
N ASP A 268 7.64 4.92 -12.78
CA ASP A 268 7.35 6.31 -13.05
C ASP A 268 7.81 6.71 -14.47
N VAL A 269 7.58 7.95 -14.85
CA VAL A 269 7.95 8.46 -16.18
C VAL A 269 9.46 8.52 -16.44
N SER A 270 10.30 8.29 -15.43
CA SER A 270 11.75 8.14 -15.53
C SER A 270 12.22 6.68 -15.43
N PHE A 271 11.31 5.73 -15.43
CA PHE A 271 11.53 4.29 -15.25
C PHE A 271 12.03 3.89 -13.85
N ALA A 272 11.86 4.75 -12.82
CA ALA A 272 12.07 4.36 -11.44
C ALA A 272 10.84 3.62 -10.88
N PRO A 273 11.01 2.59 -10.02
CA PRO A 273 9.89 1.91 -9.39
C PRO A 273 9.02 2.89 -8.60
N VAL A 274 7.70 2.81 -8.76
CA VAL A 274 6.72 3.64 -8.03
C VAL A 274 6.57 3.11 -6.61
N ALA A 275 7.51 3.45 -5.73
CA ALA A 275 7.60 2.93 -4.36
C ALA A 275 6.32 3.20 -3.55
N THR A 276 5.65 4.30 -3.84
CA THR A 276 4.42 4.69 -3.13
C THR A 276 3.21 3.82 -3.43
N GLY A 277 3.18 3.07 -4.57
CA GLY A 277 1.96 2.35 -4.92
C GLY A 277 2.02 1.44 -6.14
N GLY A 278 3.19 1.11 -6.66
CA GLY A 278 3.34 0.45 -7.95
C GLY A 278 3.38 -1.08 -7.94
N PHE A 279 3.34 -1.72 -6.77
CA PHE A 279 3.49 -3.17 -6.70
C PHE A 279 2.20 -3.91 -7.07
N ASN A 280 2.35 -5.05 -7.73
CA ASN A 280 1.26 -5.94 -8.14
C ASN A 280 1.62 -7.38 -7.81
N SER A 281 0.66 -8.15 -7.31
CA SER A 281 0.80 -9.59 -7.10
C SER A 281 -0.54 -10.31 -7.18
N THR A 282 -0.51 -11.64 -7.04
CA THR A 282 -1.72 -12.43 -6.80
C THR A 282 -2.22 -12.24 -5.36
N LEU A 283 -3.49 -12.57 -5.11
CA LEU A 283 -4.10 -12.48 -3.77
C LEU A 283 -3.38 -13.39 -2.76
N ARG A 284 -3.03 -14.61 -3.17
CA ARG A 284 -2.32 -15.57 -2.33
C ARG A 284 -0.92 -15.09 -1.96
N ASP A 285 -0.24 -14.42 -2.88
CA ASP A 285 1.09 -13.87 -2.62
C ASP A 285 1.05 -12.64 -1.72
N ALA A 286 0.00 -11.81 -1.83
CA ALA A 286 -0.28 -10.76 -0.86
C ALA A 286 -0.53 -11.33 0.54
N ALA A 287 -1.24 -12.46 0.63
CA ALA A 287 -1.48 -13.15 1.89
C ALA A 287 -0.19 -13.73 2.50
N ARG A 288 0.76 -14.23 1.70
CA ARG A 288 2.09 -14.66 2.18
C ARG A 288 2.87 -13.51 2.81
N PHE A 289 2.82 -12.32 2.21
CA PHE A 289 3.38 -11.13 2.81
C PHE A 289 2.70 -10.79 4.15
N GLY A 290 1.37 -10.89 4.22
CA GLY A 290 0.62 -10.74 5.46
C GLY A 290 1.02 -11.77 6.54
N LEU A 291 1.21 -13.03 6.16
CA LEU A 291 1.65 -14.10 7.07
C LEU A 291 3.08 -13.86 7.60
N MET A 292 3.99 -13.39 6.75
CA MET A 292 5.33 -12.99 7.18
C MET A 292 5.25 -11.85 8.21
N ALA A 293 4.40 -10.85 7.96
CA ALA A 293 4.20 -9.75 8.91
C ALA A 293 3.55 -10.23 10.21
N LEU A 294 2.63 -11.20 10.16
CA LEU A 294 2.02 -11.85 11.33
C LEU A 294 3.06 -12.63 12.15
N GLY A 295 3.96 -13.35 11.47
CA GLY A 295 5.00 -14.20 12.04
C GLY A 295 6.28 -13.45 12.44
N ASP A 296 6.18 -12.16 12.77
CA ASP A 296 7.33 -11.32 13.18
C ASP A 296 8.50 -11.36 12.20
N GLY A 297 8.19 -11.35 10.92
CA GLY A 297 9.17 -11.36 9.84
C GLY A 297 9.59 -12.74 9.37
N ALA A 298 9.00 -13.79 9.93
CA ALA A 298 9.27 -15.17 9.53
C ALA A 298 8.09 -15.78 8.75
N LEU A 299 8.40 -16.66 7.81
CA LEU A 299 7.43 -17.49 7.11
C LEU A 299 8.03 -18.88 6.87
N GLY A 300 7.29 -19.96 7.20
CA GLY A 300 7.76 -21.33 7.00
C GLY A 300 9.08 -21.67 7.70
N GLY A 301 9.35 -21.06 8.84
CA GLY A 301 10.63 -21.24 9.59
C GLY A 301 11.80 -20.42 9.06
N THR A 302 11.62 -19.64 7.99
CA THR A 302 12.65 -18.75 7.44
C THR A 302 12.42 -17.33 7.95
N GLN A 303 13.43 -16.73 8.61
CA GLN A 303 13.42 -15.30 8.96
C GLN A 303 13.73 -14.48 7.69
N ILE A 304 12.78 -13.69 7.23
CA ILE A 304 12.84 -12.90 6.00
C ILE A 304 13.16 -11.44 6.32
N ALA A 305 12.44 -10.88 7.28
CA ALA A 305 12.67 -9.53 7.78
C ALA A 305 13.08 -9.56 9.26
N PRO A 306 13.87 -8.60 9.76
CA PRO A 306 14.25 -8.57 11.18
C PRO A 306 13.01 -8.54 12.08
N GLN A 307 12.93 -9.45 13.06
CA GLN A 307 11.84 -9.49 14.03
C GLN A 307 11.66 -8.13 14.70
N SER A 308 12.76 -7.49 15.11
CA SER A 308 12.74 -6.18 15.76
C SER A 308 12.08 -5.10 14.91
N TRP A 309 12.25 -5.15 13.57
CA TRP A 309 11.60 -4.21 12.67
C TRP A 309 10.10 -4.47 12.56
N ILE A 310 9.71 -5.73 12.37
CA ILE A 310 8.28 -6.07 12.27
C ILE A 310 7.56 -5.76 13.57
N GLU A 311 8.18 -6.03 14.72
CA GLU A 311 7.65 -5.62 16.03
C GLU A 311 7.51 -4.09 16.14
N ASP A 312 8.48 -3.33 15.62
CA ASP A 312 8.42 -1.87 15.59
C ASP A 312 7.19 -1.37 14.80
N THR A 313 6.79 -2.05 13.73
CA THR A 313 5.65 -1.62 12.90
C THR A 313 4.30 -1.61 13.64
N TYR A 314 4.16 -2.26 14.79
CA TYR A 314 2.93 -2.27 15.59
C TYR A 314 3.09 -1.77 17.03
N LYS A 315 4.30 -1.38 17.44
CA LYS A 315 4.57 -0.79 18.76
C LYS A 315 4.50 0.73 18.67
N MET A 316 3.29 1.25 18.81
CA MET A 316 3.06 2.69 18.82
C MET A 316 3.71 3.35 20.05
N SER A 317 4.47 4.42 19.82
CA SER A 317 4.95 5.29 20.89
C SER A 317 3.86 6.28 21.34
N ASP A 318 4.07 6.95 22.48
CA ASP A 318 3.18 8.03 22.93
C ASP A 318 3.11 9.17 21.91
N ALA A 319 4.23 9.44 21.21
CA ALA A 319 4.27 10.44 20.15
C ALA A 319 3.41 10.04 18.95
N ASP A 320 3.48 8.78 18.52
CA ASP A 320 2.65 8.26 17.41
C ASP A 320 1.16 8.32 17.74
N ASN A 321 0.79 7.90 18.98
CA ASN A 321 -0.58 7.96 19.47
C ASN A 321 -1.10 9.41 19.51
N LYS A 322 -0.27 10.34 19.97
CA LYS A 322 -0.60 11.76 20.04
C LYS A 322 -0.77 12.35 18.64
N ALA A 323 0.11 12.01 17.70
CA ALA A 323 0.03 12.47 16.32
C ALA A 323 -1.21 11.90 15.60
N GLY A 324 -1.55 10.62 15.82
CA GLY A 324 -2.78 10.00 15.30
C GLY A 324 -4.03 10.67 15.85
N ALA A 325 -4.11 10.87 17.17
CA ALA A 325 -5.23 11.55 17.81
C ALA A 325 -5.39 13.01 17.32
N ALA A 326 -4.29 13.73 17.12
CA ALA A 326 -4.32 15.09 16.58
C ALA A 326 -4.93 15.13 15.19
N SER A 327 -4.64 14.14 14.34
CA SER A 327 -5.21 14.02 12.98
C SER A 327 -6.71 13.77 13.01
N VAL A 328 -7.16 12.84 13.86
CA VAL A 328 -8.59 12.53 14.02
C VAL A 328 -9.35 13.77 14.54
N ASN A 329 -8.78 14.49 15.51
CA ASN A 329 -9.39 15.69 16.08
C ASN A 329 -9.43 16.86 15.07
N ALA A 330 -8.53 16.92 14.11
CA ALA A 330 -8.51 17.93 13.05
C ALA A 330 -9.56 17.67 11.95
N ASP A 331 -10.18 16.48 11.95
CA ASP A 331 -11.25 16.10 11.03
C ASP A 331 -12.55 15.81 11.82
N PRO A 332 -13.28 16.86 12.24
CA PRO A 332 -14.45 16.71 13.10
C PRO A 332 -15.61 15.96 12.45
N ALA A 333 -15.64 15.89 11.11
CA ALA A 333 -16.63 15.11 10.39
C ALA A 333 -16.29 13.60 10.35
N HIS A 334 -15.09 13.22 10.81
CA HIS A 334 -14.55 11.85 10.74
C HIS A 334 -14.63 11.23 9.33
N GLU A 335 -14.64 12.07 8.29
CA GLU A 335 -14.77 11.59 6.90
C GLU A 335 -13.48 10.97 6.39
N ARG A 336 -12.32 11.47 6.87
CA ARG A 336 -10.99 11.06 6.39
C ARG A 336 -10.45 9.80 7.07
N PHE A 337 -11.05 9.38 8.16
CA PHE A 337 -10.58 8.22 8.92
C PHE A 337 -11.63 7.11 8.95
N ILE A 338 -11.13 5.90 9.13
CA ILE A 338 -11.93 4.69 9.28
C ILE A 338 -12.13 4.45 10.77
N ASP A 339 -13.32 4.00 11.14
CA ASP A 339 -13.68 3.74 12.53
C ASP A 339 -12.68 2.80 13.21
N GLY A 340 -12.17 3.22 14.37
CA GLY A 340 -11.19 2.50 15.14
C GLY A 340 -9.74 2.75 14.75
N PHE A 341 -9.45 3.67 13.82
CA PHE A 341 -8.09 4.13 13.56
C PHE A 341 -7.48 4.79 14.80
N THR A 342 -6.28 4.37 15.18
CA THR A 342 -5.57 4.90 16.36
C THR A 342 -4.28 5.63 16.00
N GLY A 343 -3.70 5.37 14.84
CA GLY A 343 -2.48 6.02 14.38
C GLY A 343 -1.81 5.32 13.20
N TYR A 344 -0.61 5.77 12.89
CA TYR A 344 0.17 5.27 11.74
C TYR A 344 1.63 5.10 12.15
N ARG A 345 2.24 3.97 11.78
CA ARG A 345 3.64 3.72 12.10
C ARG A 345 4.30 2.86 11.02
N SER A 346 5.47 3.27 10.59
CA SER A 346 6.30 2.52 9.63
C SER A 346 5.49 2.02 8.42
N PHE A 347 4.65 2.91 7.85
CA PHE A 347 3.75 2.65 6.73
C PHE A 347 2.68 1.57 6.96
N TRP A 348 2.22 1.42 8.21
CA TRP A 348 1.07 0.60 8.58
C TRP A 348 0.02 1.44 9.32
N TRP A 349 -1.25 1.23 8.98
CA TRP A 349 -2.41 1.78 9.68
C TRP A 349 -2.65 0.97 10.95
N GLN A 350 -2.77 1.64 12.10
CA GLN A 350 -2.97 1.02 13.40
C GLN A 350 -4.42 1.13 13.84
N PHE A 351 -4.93 0.05 14.45
CA PHE A 351 -6.29 -0.02 14.97
C PHE A 351 -6.28 -0.47 16.44
N ASP A 352 -6.67 -1.71 16.75
CA ASP A 352 -6.65 -2.20 18.12
C ASP A 352 -5.23 -2.64 18.51
N GLN A 353 -4.54 -1.77 19.23
CA GLN A 353 -3.16 -2.04 19.69
C GLN A 353 -3.08 -3.21 20.68
N SER A 354 -4.16 -3.50 21.45
CA SER A 354 -4.19 -4.63 22.39
C SER A 354 -4.15 -5.98 21.66
N GLN A 355 -4.57 -6.01 20.40
CA GLN A 355 -4.55 -7.19 19.53
C GLN A 355 -3.42 -7.15 18.50
N ASN A 356 -2.59 -6.11 18.49
CA ASN A 356 -1.64 -5.83 17.42
C ASN A 356 -2.32 -5.87 16.03
N GLU A 357 -3.49 -5.21 15.96
CA GLU A 357 -4.30 -5.09 14.76
C GLU A 357 -3.75 -3.96 13.90
N ARG A 358 -3.27 -4.32 12.72
CA ARG A 358 -2.76 -3.36 11.74
C ARG A 358 -3.18 -3.72 10.33
N ILE A 359 -3.22 -2.72 9.47
CA ILE A 359 -3.72 -2.88 8.11
C ILE A 359 -2.80 -2.14 7.13
N ALA A 360 -2.39 -2.82 6.06
CA ALA A 360 -1.90 -2.17 4.86
C ALA A 360 -3.10 -1.90 3.95
N MET A 361 -3.30 -0.64 3.54
CA MET A 361 -4.43 -0.25 2.70
C MET A 361 -3.96 0.45 1.43
N GLY A 362 -4.60 0.09 0.31
CA GLY A 362 -4.47 0.77 -0.96
C GLY A 362 -5.81 1.36 -1.42
N VAL A 363 -5.77 2.46 -2.13
CA VAL A 363 -6.96 3.03 -2.76
C VAL A 363 -7.70 2.00 -3.61
N HIS A 364 -8.96 2.24 -3.92
CA HIS A 364 -9.87 1.27 -4.52
C HIS A 364 -10.13 0.00 -3.68
N GLY A 365 -9.82 0.01 -2.37
CA GLY A 365 -10.21 -1.06 -1.46
C GLY A 365 -9.22 -2.23 -1.34
N GLN A 366 -7.94 -2.02 -1.63
CA GLN A 366 -6.92 -3.04 -1.40
C GLN A 366 -6.59 -3.15 0.09
N VAL A 367 -6.56 -4.36 0.64
CA VAL A 367 -6.34 -4.58 2.08
C VAL A 367 -5.47 -5.81 2.34
N ILE A 368 -4.49 -5.65 3.22
CA ILE A 368 -3.88 -6.74 3.99
C ILE A 368 -4.12 -6.43 5.47
N TYR A 369 -5.02 -7.17 6.08
CA TYR A 369 -5.36 -7.09 7.49
C TYR A 369 -4.56 -8.13 8.27
N VAL A 370 -3.93 -7.70 9.36
CA VAL A 370 -3.14 -8.57 10.25
C VAL A 370 -3.62 -8.35 11.69
N ASN A 371 -4.00 -9.44 12.36
CA ASN A 371 -4.37 -9.45 13.77
C ASN A 371 -3.55 -10.53 14.49
N LYS A 372 -2.56 -10.10 15.26
CA LYS A 372 -1.61 -11.01 15.89
C LYS A 372 -2.23 -11.81 17.02
N ALA A 373 -3.13 -11.20 17.81
CA ALA A 373 -3.80 -11.89 18.91
C ALA A 373 -4.70 -13.03 18.44
N LYS A 374 -5.16 -12.97 17.19
CA LYS A 374 -6.03 -13.98 16.56
C LYS A 374 -5.29 -14.95 15.64
N ASP A 375 -3.97 -14.79 15.49
CA ASP A 375 -3.17 -15.50 14.48
C ASP A 375 -3.84 -15.47 13.10
N LEU A 376 -4.22 -14.26 12.66
CA LEU A 376 -5.13 -14.05 11.53
C LEU A 376 -4.58 -13.07 10.50
N VAL A 377 -4.69 -13.47 9.24
CA VAL A 377 -4.50 -12.62 8.06
C VAL A 377 -5.75 -12.66 7.21
N ILE A 378 -6.24 -11.49 6.79
CA ILE A 378 -7.29 -11.37 5.78
C ILE A 378 -6.78 -10.45 4.68
N CYS A 379 -6.86 -10.91 3.44
CA CYS A 379 -6.51 -10.04 2.30
C CYS A 379 -7.70 -9.93 1.34
N ASN A 380 -7.83 -8.76 0.76
CA ASN A 380 -8.76 -8.57 -0.36
C ASN A 380 -8.22 -7.63 -1.42
N PHE A 381 -8.68 -7.87 -2.64
CA PHE A 381 -8.56 -6.96 -3.78
C PHE A 381 -9.95 -6.51 -4.21
N ALA A 382 -10.06 -5.27 -4.67
CA ALA A 382 -11.30 -4.66 -5.09
C ALA A 382 -11.09 -3.65 -6.22
N SER A 383 -12.13 -3.39 -7.00
CA SER A 383 -12.07 -2.50 -8.16
C SER A 383 -13.30 -1.57 -8.26
N PRO A 384 -13.68 -0.87 -7.19
CA PRO A 384 -14.71 0.16 -7.27
C PRO A 384 -14.21 1.35 -8.09
N GLN A 385 -15.11 2.09 -8.71
CA GLN A 385 -14.76 3.26 -9.50
C GLN A 385 -14.18 4.41 -8.65
N GLN A 386 -14.79 4.69 -7.50
CA GLN A 386 -14.32 5.75 -6.61
C GLN A 386 -13.01 5.34 -5.91
N THR A 387 -12.02 6.22 -5.99
CA THR A 387 -10.65 5.93 -5.56
C THR A 387 -10.49 5.94 -4.05
N ALA A 388 -10.98 6.99 -3.38
CA ALA A 388 -10.73 7.24 -1.96
C ALA A 388 -11.53 6.31 -1.06
N ASN A 389 -10.85 5.41 -0.33
CA ASN A 389 -11.47 4.44 0.58
C ASN A 389 -12.31 5.11 1.67
N GLN A 390 -11.76 6.16 2.29
CA GLN A 390 -12.39 6.86 3.40
C GLN A 390 -13.70 7.58 3.02
N LEU A 391 -13.87 7.89 1.73
CA LEU A 391 -15.09 8.53 1.21
C LEU A 391 -16.16 7.53 0.73
N ARG A 392 -15.83 6.21 0.75
CA ARG A 392 -16.78 5.17 0.33
C ARG A 392 -17.47 4.50 1.52
N PRO A 393 -18.79 4.69 1.68
CA PRO A 393 -19.55 3.96 2.70
C PRO A 393 -19.44 2.44 2.55
N SER A 394 -19.41 1.92 1.32
CA SER A 394 -19.23 0.49 1.03
C SER A 394 -17.92 -0.06 1.58
N PHE A 395 -16.81 0.66 1.40
CA PHE A 395 -15.52 0.26 1.96
C PHE A 395 -15.52 0.26 3.48
N LYS A 396 -16.03 1.33 4.11
CA LYS A 396 -16.14 1.41 5.58
C LYS A 396 -16.97 0.25 6.13
N GLN A 397 -18.09 -0.07 5.50
CA GLN A 397 -18.95 -1.18 5.87
C GLN A 397 -18.25 -2.53 5.70
N MET A 398 -17.60 -2.77 4.55
CA MET A 398 -16.86 -4.01 4.27
C MET A 398 -15.71 -4.21 5.27
N LEU A 399 -14.94 -3.16 5.56
CA LEU A 399 -13.82 -3.26 6.52
C LEU A 399 -14.33 -3.46 7.96
N ALA A 400 -15.44 -2.83 8.34
CA ALA A 400 -16.08 -3.10 9.64
C ALA A 400 -16.51 -4.57 9.76
N GLY A 401 -17.08 -5.15 8.70
CA GLY A 401 -17.41 -6.56 8.63
C GLY A 401 -16.19 -7.48 8.70
N THR A 402 -15.10 -7.14 8.01
CA THR A 402 -13.82 -7.86 8.11
C THR A 402 -13.30 -7.86 9.55
N ARG A 403 -13.33 -6.73 10.25
CA ARG A 403 -12.92 -6.63 11.65
C ARG A 403 -13.86 -7.37 12.60
N ALA A 404 -15.17 -7.33 12.35
CA ALA A 404 -16.15 -8.12 13.10
C ALA A 404 -15.95 -9.63 12.91
N LEU A 405 -15.69 -10.07 11.67
CA LEU A 405 -15.32 -11.47 11.38
C LEU A 405 -14.06 -11.86 12.16
N ALA A 406 -13.02 -11.03 12.14
CA ALA A 406 -11.78 -11.28 12.88
C ALA A 406 -12.00 -11.45 14.38
N GLN A 407 -12.93 -10.69 14.99
CA GLN A 407 -13.27 -10.86 16.40
C GLN A 407 -14.03 -12.17 16.68
N SER A 408 -14.79 -12.69 15.71
CA SER A 408 -15.58 -13.93 15.85
C SER A 408 -14.74 -15.19 15.66
N LEU A 409 -13.57 -15.08 15.03
CA LEU A 409 -12.59 -16.15 14.86
C LEU A 409 -11.66 -16.28 16.06
#